data_c1ec303bbb1ec4beb92815f351d1a934
#
_entry.id   c1ec303bbb1ec4beb92815f351d1a934
#
_cell.length_a   1.000
_cell.length_b   1.000
_cell.length_c   1.000
_cell.angle_alpha   90.00
_cell.angle_beta   90.00
_cell.angle_gamma   90.00
#
_symmetry.space_group_name_H-M   'P 1'
#
loop_
_entity.id
_entity.type
_entity.pdbx_description
1 polymer ?
#
loop_
_entity_poly.entity_id
_entity_poly.type
_entity_poly.pdbx_seq_one_letter_code
_entity_poly.pdbx_strand_id
1 'polypeptide(L)'
;MTGKLIIFSAPSGSGKSTLINYLMGQDLNLAFSISATSRPPRGTERDGVEYFFLTPEEFRQRIANGEFLEYEEVYKDRFYGTLKAQVEKQLEAGQNVVFDVDVHGGCHIKEFYGDRALSMFIQPPSVEDRKSTRLN
;
A
#
# COMPACT_ATOMS: atom_id res chain seq x y z
N MET A 1 -17.76 -13.38 -1.89
CA MET A 1 -16.68 -13.80 -1.00
C MET A 1 -15.70 -12.66 -0.83
N THR A 2 -15.30 -12.39 0.38
CA THR A 2 -14.42 -11.27 0.69
C THR A 2 -12.96 -11.63 0.39
N GLY A 3 -12.24 -10.76 -0.26
CA GLY A 3 -10.82 -10.95 -0.52
C GLY A 3 -9.96 -10.71 0.71
N LYS A 4 -8.66 -10.82 0.54
CA LYS A 4 -7.68 -10.61 1.61
C LYS A 4 -6.72 -9.50 1.24
N LEU A 5 -6.04 -8.96 2.24
CA LEU A 5 -5.03 -7.94 2.02
C LEU A 5 -3.66 -8.60 1.97
N ILE A 6 -2.81 -8.13 1.06
CA ILE A 6 -1.43 -8.58 0.96
C ILE A 6 -0.55 -7.36 1.07
N ILE A 7 0.26 -7.30 2.12
CA ILE A 7 1.06 -6.13 2.43
C ILE A 7 2.52 -6.43 2.13
N PHE A 8 3.10 -5.70 1.18
CA PHE A 8 4.52 -5.79 0.88
C PHE A 8 5.22 -4.60 1.50
N SER A 9 6.15 -4.86 2.39
CA SER A 9 6.92 -3.82 3.07
C SER A 9 8.39 -4.07 2.84
N ALA A 10 9.13 -3.05 2.40
CA ALA A 10 10.55 -3.19 2.17
C ALA A 10 11.21 -1.83 1.98
N PRO A 11 12.51 -1.72 2.25
CA PRO A 11 13.25 -0.53 1.87
C PRO A 11 13.33 -0.36 0.36
N SER A 12 13.61 0.85 -0.08
CA SER A 12 13.84 1.13 -1.50
C SER A 12 14.99 0.29 -2.03
N GLY A 13 14.85 -0.18 -3.28
CA GLY A 13 15.89 -0.93 -3.93
C GLY A 13 16.02 -2.37 -3.52
N SER A 14 15.02 -2.91 -2.84
CA SER A 14 15.06 -4.29 -2.34
C SER A 14 14.56 -5.33 -3.34
N GLY A 15 14.16 -4.91 -4.54
CA GLY A 15 13.56 -5.83 -5.51
C GLY A 15 12.07 -6.03 -5.32
N LYS A 16 11.46 -5.27 -4.44
CA LYS A 16 10.03 -5.38 -4.13
C LYS A 16 9.16 -5.23 -5.37
N SER A 17 9.45 -4.25 -6.21
CA SER A 17 8.65 -3.98 -7.41
C SER A 17 8.67 -5.16 -8.37
N THR A 18 9.82 -5.81 -8.53
CA THR A 18 9.96 -6.98 -9.39
C THR A 18 9.08 -8.13 -8.90
N LEU A 19 9.12 -8.38 -7.60
CA LEU A 19 8.31 -9.45 -7.00
C LEU A 19 6.82 -9.15 -7.14
N ILE A 20 6.42 -7.92 -6.85
CA ILE A 20 5.02 -7.53 -6.94
C ILE A 20 4.52 -7.66 -8.38
N ASN A 21 5.30 -7.19 -9.35
CA ASN A 21 4.92 -7.30 -10.76
C ASN A 21 4.77 -8.76 -11.19
N TYR A 22 5.66 -9.62 -10.72
CA TYR A 22 5.55 -11.04 -11.01
C TYR A 22 4.23 -11.61 -10.47
N LEU A 23 3.90 -11.30 -9.22
CA LEU A 23 2.68 -11.81 -8.60
C LEU A 23 1.43 -11.25 -9.25
N MET A 24 1.46 -9.99 -9.68
CA MET A 24 0.31 -9.38 -10.36
C MET A 24 0.01 -10.06 -11.69
N GLY A 25 1.01 -10.71 -12.29
CA GLY A 25 0.82 -11.48 -13.52
C GLY A 25 0.23 -12.86 -13.30
N GLN A 26 0.09 -13.30 -12.06
CA GLN A 26 -0.50 -14.60 -11.76
C GLN A 26 -2.02 -14.49 -11.63
N ASP A 27 -2.71 -15.62 -11.74
CA ASP A 27 -4.16 -15.64 -11.65
C ASP A 27 -4.59 -15.75 -10.18
N LEU A 28 -4.34 -14.69 -9.42
CA LEU A 28 -4.61 -14.63 -7.99
C LEU A 28 -5.66 -13.59 -7.62
N ASN A 29 -6.30 -13.00 -8.62
CA ASN A 29 -7.28 -11.93 -8.42
C ASN A 29 -6.74 -10.79 -7.57
N LEU A 30 -5.52 -10.36 -7.90
CA LEU A 30 -4.84 -9.28 -7.18
C LEU A 30 -5.18 -7.91 -7.79
N ALA A 31 -5.31 -6.92 -6.93
CA ALA A 31 -5.50 -5.54 -7.36
C ALA A 31 -4.78 -4.62 -6.39
N PHE A 32 -4.12 -3.59 -6.90
CA PHE A 32 -3.47 -2.62 -6.04
C PHE A 32 -4.48 -1.76 -5.29
N SER A 33 -4.12 -1.40 -4.07
CA SER A 33 -4.82 -0.34 -3.35
C SER A 33 -4.44 0.98 -4.00
N ILE A 34 -5.44 1.79 -4.34
CA ILE A 34 -5.21 3.10 -4.94
C ILE A 34 -5.19 4.12 -3.82
N SER A 35 -4.04 4.77 -3.63
CA SER A 35 -3.87 5.75 -2.56
C SER A 35 -4.52 7.09 -2.93
N ALA A 36 -4.86 7.86 -1.91
CA ALA A 36 -5.29 9.25 -2.08
C ALA A 36 -4.08 10.17 -1.91
N THR A 37 -4.09 11.30 -2.57
CA THR A 37 -3.04 12.29 -2.44
C THR A 37 -3.63 13.69 -2.57
N SER A 38 -2.95 14.66 -1.96
CA SER A 38 -3.35 16.06 -2.06
C SER A 38 -2.56 16.84 -3.11
N ARG A 39 -1.62 16.19 -3.81
CA ARG A 39 -0.95 16.87 -4.91
C ARG A 39 -1.81 16.82 -6.17
N PRO A 40 -1.66 17.81 -7.06
CA PRO A 40 -2.42 17.76 -8.32
C PRO A 40 -1.93 16.65 -9.24
N PRO A 41 -2.78 16.18 -10.16
CA PRO A 41 -2.36 15.18 -11.14
C PRO A 41 -1.21 15.68 -12.00
N ARG A 42 -0.36 14.75 -12.41
CA ARG A 42 0.80 15.04 -13.28
C ARG A 42 0.63 14.28 -14.59
N GLY A 43 0.95 14.95 -15.71
CA GLY A 43 0.91 14.32 -17.02
C GLY A 43 -0.43 13.68 -17.33
N THR A 44 -0.42 12.38 -17.53
CA THR A 44 -1.63 11.63 -17.91
C THR A 44 -2.32 10.96 -16.71
N GLU A 45 -1.92 11.29 -15.48
CA GLU A 45 -2.55 10.72 -14.30
C GLU A 45 -4.03 11.10 -14.23
N ARG A 46 -4.85 10.15 -13.78
CA ARG A 46 -6.30 10.33 -13.72
C ARG A 46 -6.83 9.94 -12.35
N ASP A 47 -7.84 10.67 -11.91
CA ASP A 47 -8.50 10.40 -10.63
C ASP A 47 -9.09 8.99 -10.62
N GLY A 48 -8.81 8.26 -9.55
CA GLY A 48 -9.30 6.90 -9.39
C GLY A 48 -8.49 5.83 -10.11
N VAL A 49 -7.44 6.22 -10.83
CA VAL A 49 -6.57 5.29 -11.56
C VAL A 49 -5.21 5.19 -10.87
N GLU A 50 -4.39 6.23 -10.96
CA GLU A 50 -3.10 6.25 -10.28
C GLU A 50 -3.25 6.65 -8.82
N TYR A 51 -4.13 7.61 -8.56
CA TYR A 51 -4.44 8.12 -7.22
C TYR A 51 -5.88 8.61 -7.19
N PHE A 52 -6.41 8.79 -5.98
CA PHE A 52 -7.57 9.64 -5.77
C PHE A 52 -7.03 11.02 -5.41
N PHE A 53 -7.33 12.03 -6.25
CA PHE A 53 -6.78 13.36 -6.08
C PHE A 53 -7.75 14.23 -5.29
N LEU A 54 -7.28 14.72 -4.15
CA LEU A 54 -8.05 15.57 -3.24
C LEU A 54 -7.33 16.90 -3.09
N THR A 55 -8.07 17.94 -2.66
CA THR A 55 -7.39 19.16 -2.23
C THR A 55 -6.80 18.93 -0.83
N PRO A 56 -5.82 19.74 -0.40
CA PRO A 56 -5.31 19.61 0.97
C PRO A 56 -6.41 19.77 2.02
N GLU A 57 -7.37 20.65 1.80
CA GLU A 57 -8.49 20.85 2.72
C GLU A 57 -9.37 19.62 2.80
N GLU A 58 -9.69 19.01 1.65
CA GLU A 58 -10.47 17.79 1.61
C GLU A 58 -9.74 16.64 2.31
N PHE A 59 -8.43 16.56 2.08
CA PHE A 59 -7.64 15.50 2.70
C PHE A 59 -7.66 15.64 4.23
N ARG A 60 -7.46 16.85 4.74
CA ARG A 60 -7.50 17.11 6.18
C ARG A 60 -8.86 16.81 6.78
N GLN A 61 -9.92 17.16 6.06
CA GLN A 61 -11.27 16.88 6.53
C GLN A 61 -11.52 15.38 6.66
N ARG A 62 -11.05 14.60 5.70
CA ARG A 62 -11.22 13.15 5.74
C ARG A 62 -10.37 12.52 6.86
N ILE A 63 -9.20 13.09 7.14
CA ILE A 63 -8.42 12.67 8.30
C ILE A 63 -9.22 12.88 9.58
N ALA A 64 -9.80 14.06 9.74
CA ALA A 64 -10.58 14.38 10.93
C ALA A 64 -11.80 13.48 11.08
N ASN A 65 -12.36 13.01 9.97
CA ASN A 65 -13.50 12.09 9.97
C ASN A 65 -13.12 10.64 10.18
N GLY A 66 -11.81 10.33 10.31
CA GLY A 66 -11.36 8.97 10.53
C GLY A 66 -11.46 8.07 9.30
N GLU A 67 -11.43 8.64 8.10
CA GLU A 67 -11.64 7.89 6.87
C GLU A 67 -10.40 7.20 6.34
N PHE A 68 -9.23 7.51 6.87
CA PHE A 68 -7.97 6.92 6.41
C PHE A 68 -7.54 5.74 7.25
N LEU A 69 -7.10 4.69 6.57
CA LEU A 69 -6.46 3.55 7.20
C LEU A 69 -5.05 3.92 7.68
N GLU A 70 -4.33 4.66 6.85
CA GLU A 70 -3.05 5.26 7.20
C GLU A 70 -2.85 6.49 6.32
N TYR A 71 -2.04 7.43 6.76
CA TYR A 71 -1.70 8.61 5.97
C TYR A 71 -0.40 9.21 6.46
N GLU A 72 0.21 10.04 5.61
CA GLU A 72 1.46 10.71 5.92
C GLU A 72 1.52 12.06 5.21
N GLU A 73 2.02 13.07 5.89
CA GLU A 73 2.31 14.37 5.29
C GLU A 73 3.80 14.40 4.96
N VAL A 74 4.14 14.29 3.66
CA VAL A 74 5.54 14.22 3.24
C VAL A 74 6.18 15.58 3.10
N TYR A 75 5.38 16.59 2.73
CA TYR A 75 5.74 18.00 2.70
C TYR A 75 4.55 18.78 3.18
N LYS A 76 4.75 20.06 3.50
CA LYS A 76 3.64 20.90 3.91
C LYS A 76 2.50 20.83 2.86
N ASP A 77 1.32 20.44 3.31
CA ASP A 77 0.11 20.28 2.50
C ASP A 77 0.21 19.19 1.42
N ARG A 78 1.23 18.33 1.49
CA ARG A 78 1.37 17.19 0.60
C ARG A 78 1.15 15.90 1.37
N PHE A 79 -0.02 15.34 1.19
CA PHE A 79 -0.43 14.14 1.91
C PHE A 79 -0.55 12.95 0.97
N TYR A 80 -0.33 11.76 1.52
CA TYR A 80 -0.62 10.48 0.87
C TYR A 80 -1.27 9.58 1.91
N GLY A 81 -2.22 8.77 1.48
CA GLY A 81 -2.87 7.86 2.41
C GLY A 81 -3.79 6.87 1.73
N THR A 82 -4.33 5.96 2.52
CA THR A 82 -5.22 4.91 2.05
C THR A 82 -6.59 5.09 2.68
N LEU A 83 -7.61 5.23 1.84
CA LEU A 83 -8.99 5.39 2.30
C LEU A 83 -9.59 4.03 2.63
N LYS A 84 -10.14 3.89 3.85
CA LYS A 84 -10.75 2.65 4.31
C LYS A 84 -11.88 2.18 3.40
N ALA A 85 -12.74 3.11 3.00
CA ALA A 85 -13.90 2.76 2.16
C ALA A 85 -13.48 2.16 0.83
N GLN A 86 -12.39 2.65 0.24
CA GLN A 86 -11.90 2.13 -1.03
C GLN A 86 -11.39 0.70 -0.89
N VAL A 87 -10.66 0.43 0.19
CA VAL A 87 -10.15 -0.92 0.47
C VAL A 87 -11.31 -1.89 0.67
N GLU A 88 -12.29 -1.50 1.48
CA GLU A 88 -13.44 -2.35 1.75
C GLU A 88 -14.23 -2.66 0.48
N LYS A 89 -14.36 -1.68 -0.41
CA LYS A 89 -15.05 -1.87 -1.68
C LYS A 89 -14.35 -2.93 -2.53
N GLN A 90 -13.03 -2.90 -2.59
CA GLN A 90 -12.27 -3.87 -3.34
C GLN A 90 -12.38 -5.28 -2.72
N LEU A 91 -12.31 -5.36 -1.39
CA LEU A 91 -12.44 -6.65 -0.70
C LEU A 91 -13.82 -7.27 -0.91
N GLU A 92 -14.86 -6.45 -0.86
CA GLU A 92 -16.23 -6.92 -1.08
C GLU A 92 -16.42 -7.43 -2.50
N ALA A 93 -15.68 -6.89 -3.45
CA ALA A 93 -15.72 -7.39 -4.83
C ALA A 93 -14.94 -8.69 -5.01
N GLY A 94 -14.36 -9.23 -3.94
CA GLY A 94 -13.60 -10.48 -3.98
C GLY A 94 -12.15 -10.32 -4.40
N GLN A 95 -11.67 -9.09 -4.55
CA GLN A 95 -10.29 -8.85 -4.92
C GLN A 95 -9.36 -9.02 -3.72
N ASN A 96 -8.16 -9.50 -3.99
CA ASN A 96 -7.10 -9.53 -2.99
C ASN A 96 -6.29 -8.22 -3.17
N VAL A 97 -6.35 -7.35 -2.19
CA VAL A 97 -5.81 -5.99 -2.30
C VAL A 97 -4.33 -5.97 -1.91
N VAL A 98 -3.51 -5.47 -2.81
CA VAL A 98 -2.05 -5.42 -2.62
C VAL A 98 -1.64 -4.01 -2.17
N PHE A 99 -0.86 -3.95 -1.11
CA PHE A 99 -0.29 -2.71 -0.58
C PHE A 99 1.22 -2.74 -0.76
N ASP A 100 1.75 -1.67 -1.34
CA ASP A 100 3.17 -1.45 -1.50
C ASP A 100 3.52 -0.25 -0.63
N VAL A 101 3.86 -0.51 0.63
CA VAL A 101 4.05 0.53 1.64
C VAL A 101 5.36 0.32 2.38
N ASP A 102 5.78 1.32 3.17
CA ASP A 102 6.93 1.14 4.03
C ASP A 102 6.53 0.27 5.25
N VAL A 103 7.52 -0.07 6.06
CA VAL A 103 7.30 -0.96 7.21
C VAL A 103 6.29 -0.35 8.18
N HIS A 104 6.39 0.96 8.40
CA HIS A 104 5.51 1.66 9.33
C HIS A 104 4.05 1.61 8.88
N GLY A 105 3.81 1.94 7.60
CA GLY A 105 2.46 1.85 7.03
C GLY A 105 1.93 0.43 7.02
N GLY A 106 2.81 -0.53 6.71
CA GLY A 106 2.43 -1.93 6.71
C GLY A 106 1.99 -2.43 8.07
N CYS A 107 2.68 -2.01 9.14
CA CYS A 107 2.29 -2.36 10.50
C CYS A 107 0.92 -1.81 10.87
N HIS A 108 0.64 -0.57 10.49
CA HIS A 108 -0.66 0.05 10.76
C HIS A 108 -1.79 -0.72 10.08
N ILE A 109 -1.59 -1.10 8.83
CA ILE A 109 -2.60 -1.86 8.09
C ILE A 109 -2.81 -3.23 8.72
N LYS A 110 -1.72 -3.90 9.09
CA LYS A 110 -1.80 -5.22 9.71
C LYS A 110 -2.53 -5.18 11.06
N GLU A 111 -2.27 -4.16 11.87
CA GLU A 111 -2.96 -3.99 13.15
C GLU A 111 -4.45 -3.81 12.95
N PHE A 112 -4.84 -3.03 11.94
CA PHE A 112 -6.25 -2.74 11.70
C PHE A 112 -7.00 -3.97 11.21
N TYR A 113 -6.42 -4.72 10.28
CA TYR A 113 -7.12 -5.85 9.66
C TYR A 113 -6.84 -7.22 10.29
N GLY A 114 -5.79 -7.33 11.09
CA GLY A 114 -5.48 -8.57 11.78
C GLY A 114 -5.30 -9.74 10.83
N ASP A 115 -6.06 -10.81 11.04
CA ASP A 115 -5.93 -12.06 10.28
C ASP A 115 -6.36 -11.93 8.82
N ARG A 116 -7.06 -10.87 8.45
CA ARG A 116 -7.43 -10.64 7.06
C ARG A 116 -6.25 -10.18 6.21
N ALA A 117 -5.15 -9.81 6.83
CA ALA A 117 -3.98 -9.28 6.15
C ALA A 117 -2.79 -10.22 6.26
N LEU A 118 -2.16 -10.50 5.12
CA LEU A 118 -0.90 -11.23 5.06
C LEU A 118 0.21 -10.20 4.86
N SER A 119 1.12 -10.13 5.82
CA SER A 119 2.22 -9.18 5.76
C SER A 119 3.50 -9.88 5.30
N MET A 120 4.13 -9.33 4.26
CA MET A 120 5.37 -9.87 3.71
C MET A 120 6.44 -8.78 3.75
N PHE A 121 7.49 -9.03 4.52
CA PHE A 121 8.61 -8.12 4.61
C PHE A 121 9.72 -8.61 3.69
N ILE A 122 10.14 -7.77 2.75
CA ILE A 122 11.20 -8.09 1.81
C ILE A 122 12.48 -7.42 2.28
N GLN A 123 13.46 -8.23 2.60
CA GLN A 123 14.75 -7.74 3.06
C GLN A 123 15.77 -7.87 1.94
N PRO A 124 16.42 -6.76 1.54
CA PRO A 124 17.42 -6.85 0.48
C PRO A 124 18.61 -7.68 0.95
N PRO A 125 19.22 -8.46 0.07
CA PRO A 125 20.41 -9.20 0.46
C PRO A 125 21.56 -8.25 0.75
N SER A 126 22.28 -8.49 1.82
CA SER A 126 23.50 -7.78 2.15
C SER A 126 24.65 -8.78 2.20
N VAL A 127 25.86 -8.28 2.27
CA VAL A 127 27.02 -9.17 2.34
C VAL A 127 26.93 -10.05 3.58
N GLU A 128 26.57 -9.48 4.71
CA GLU A 128 26.43 -10.24 5.95
C GLU A 128 25.27 -11.21 5.91
N ASP A 129 24.14 -10.80 5.40
CA ASP A 129 22.98 -11.69 5.27
C ASP A 129 23.31 -12.88 4.38
N ARG A 130 24.01 -12.63 3.30
CA ARG A 130 24.41 -13.71 2.41
C ARG A 130 25.37 -14.67 3.08
N LYS A 131 26.31 -14.15 3.86
CA LYS A 131 27.22 -14.99 4.62
C LYS A 131 26.48 -15.85 5.63
N SER A 132 25.58 -15.24 6.37
CA SER A 132 24.76 -15.98 7.34
C SER A 132 23.96 -17.07 6.67
N THR A 133 23.32 -16.75 5.56
CA THR A 133 22.51 -17.71 4.82
C THR A 133 23.36 -18.88 4.35
N ARG A 134 24.58 -18.62 3.91
CA ARG A 134 25.45 -19.66 3.41
C ARG A 134 25.96 -20.58 4.52
N LEU A 135 26.11 -20.05 5.71
CA LEU A 135 26.52 -20.84 6.87
C LEU A 135 25.41 -21.72 7.39
N ASN A 136 24.23 -21.36 7.10
CA ASN A 136 23.04 -22.10 7.53
C ASN A 136 22.64 -23.13 6.48
#